data_f516cc13c4e2f4f9a0daf45fdae721b2
#
_entry.id   f516cc13c4e2f4f9a0daf45fdae721b2
#
_cell.length_a   1.000
_cell.length_b   1.000
_cell.length_c   1.000
_cell.angle_alpha   90.00
_cell.angle_beta   90.00
_cell.angle_gamma   90.00
#
_symmetry.space_group_name_H-M   'P 1'
#
loop_
_entity.id
_entity.type
_entity.pdbx_description
1 polymer ?
#
loop_
_entity_poly.entity_id
_entity_poly.type
_entity_poly.pdbx_seq_one_letter_code
_entity_poly.pdbx_strand_id
1 'polypeptide(L)'
;ILASSSNYRQEIFNKLALNYESISPNIDESSLLSEAAEDLVARLALTKAKAAAVILSARAEATSSVVNKSTAHKESYLIVGSDQVAVIDGKIVTKPHNHSNAFKQLRHASGRRVTFLTSLCLYNTYTGSHQLTVVPYTVNFLPLTDAQIENYLMKEQPYD
;
A
#
# COMPACT_ATOMS: atom_id res chain seq x y z
N ILE A 1 -7.88 -10.44 -6.43
CA ILE A 1 -6.75 -10.52 -5.50
C ILE A 1 -6.44 -9.13 -4.97
N LEU A 2 -6.15 -9.00 -3.67
CA LEU A 2 -5.58 -7.81 -3.05
C LEU A 2 -4.10 -8.05 -2.72
N ALA A 3 -3.19 -7.34 -3.39
CA ALA A 3 -1.75 -7.43 -3.16
C ALA A 3 -1.31 -6.55 -1.96
N SER A 4 -1.74 -6.91 -0.75
CA SER A 4 -1.47 -6.13 0.46
C SER A 4 -1.66 -6.96 1.73
N SER A 5 -0.80 -6.72 2.73
CA SER A 5 -0.97 -7.20 4.11
C SER A 5 -1.71 -6.20 5.02
N SER A 6 -2.02 -5.01 4.54
CA SER A 6 -2.63 -3.94 5.35
C SER A 6 -4.06 -4.29 5.77
N ASN A 7 -4.29 -4.38 7.09
CA ASN A 7 -5.62 -4.59 7.65
C ASN A 7 -6.61 -3.50 7.25
N TYR A 8 -6.18 -2.23 7.19
CA TYR A 8 -7.02 -1.10 6.76
C TYR A 8 -7.50 -1.26 5.32
N ARG A 9 -6.65 -1.73 4.40
CA ARG A 9 -7.05 -1.98 3.02
C ARG A 9 -8.01 -3.17 2.92
N GLN A 10 -7.78 -4.22 3.71
CA GLN A 10 -8.70 -5.36 3.77
C GLN A 10 -10.08 -4.94 4.30
N GLU A 11 -10.15 -4.09 5.32
CA GLU A 11 -11.41 -3.54 5.82
C GLU A 11 -12.18 -2.75 4.76
N ILE A 12 -11.49 -1.95 3.94
CA ILE A 12 -12.11 -1.24 2.82
C ILE A 12 -12.67 -2.24 1.80
N PHE A 13 -11.92 -3.28 1.44
CA PHE A 13 -12.38 -4.32 0.52
C PHE A 13 -13.58 -5.09 1.06
N ASN A 14 -13.61 -5.38 2.36
CA ASN A 14 -14.74 -6.01 3.01
C ASN A 14 -16.03 -5.15 2.91
N LYS A 15 -15.88 -3.81 3.00
CA LYS A 15 -17.03 -2.88 2.82
C LYS A 15 -17.56 -2.86 1.39
N LEU A 16 -16.75 -3.21 0.39
CA LEU A 16 -17.17 -3.33 -1.00
C LEU A 16 -17.93 -4.64 -1.28
N ALA A 17 -18.03 -5.54 -0.32
CA ALA A 17 -18.65 -6.86 -0.45
C ALA A 17 -18.14 -7.69 -1.63
N LEU A 18 -16.87 -7.51 -2.00
CA LEU A 18 -16.19 -8.27 -3.04
C LEU A 18 -15.52 -9.50 -2.43
N ASN A 19 -15.66 -10.65 -3.11
CA ASN A 19 -14.87 -11.82 -2.77
C ASN A 19 -13.43 -11.63 -3.27
N TYR A 20 -12.46 -11.67 -2.37
CA TYR A 20 -11.06 -11.53 -2.71
C TYR A 20 -10.17 -12.42 -1.84
N GLU A 21 -9.00 -12.75 -2.36
CA GLU A 21 -7.88 -13.30 -1.60
C GLU A 21 -6.84 -12.20 -1.38
N SER A 22 -6.24 -12.15 -0.20
CA SER A 22 -5.13 -11.24 0.09
C SER A 22 -3.80 -11.97 -0.02
N ILE A 23 -2.88 -11.39 -0.78
CA ILE A 23 -1.50 -11.88 -0.93
C ILE A 23 -0.58 -10.74 -0.51
N SER A 24 0.35 -11.02 0.40
CA SER A 24 1.37 -10.06 0.83
C SER A 24 2.65 -10.26 0.01
N PRO A 25 2.88 -9.46 -1.05
CA PRO A 25 4.12 -9.54 -1.80
C PRO A 25 5.25 -8.90 -0.98
N ASN A 26 6.38 -9.60 -0.90
CA ASN A 26 7.61 -9.05 -0.34
C ASN A 26 8.40 -8.35 -1.45
N ILE A 27 8.39 -7.01 -1.48
CA ILE A 27 9.11 -6.19 -2.45
C ILE A 27 9.97 -5.16 -1.73
N ASP A 28 10.98 -4.65 -2.42
CA ASP A 28 11.72 -3.47 -1.96
C ASP A 28 10.86 -2.22 -2.14
N GLU A 29 10.50 -1.57 -1.05
CA GLU A 29 9.68 -0.35 -1.01
C GLU A 29 10.53 0.93 -0.93
N SER A 30 11.86 0.83 -1.03
CA SER A 30 12.73 2.01 -1.00
C SER A 30 12.49 2.93 -2.21
N SER A 31 12.63 4.24 -1.97
CA SER A 31 12.58 5.23 -3.05
C SER A 31 13.83 5.16 -3.92
N LEU A 32 13.68 5.39 -5.20
CA LEU A 32 14.80 5.59 -6.12
C LEU A 32 15.39 7.00 -5.94
N LEU A 33 16.61 7.18 -6.44
CA LEU A 33 17.28 8.48 -6.37
C LEU A 33 16.43 9.55 -7.08
N SER A 34 16.09 10.61 -6.35
CA SER A 34 15.29 11.76 -6.84
C SER A 34 13.88 11.38 -7.30
N GLU A 35 13.32 10.24 -6.87
CA GLU A 35 11.96 9.83 -7.22
C GLU A 35 10.93 10.73 -6.52
N ALA A 36 9.99 11.29 -7.31
CA ALA A 36 8.89 12.05 -6.74
C ALA A 36 7.93 11.14 -5.95
N ALA A 37 7.27 11.68 -4.94
CA ALA A 37 6.37 10.91 -4.08
C ALA A 37 5.21 10.24 -4.87
N GLU A 38 4.71 10.90 -5.91
CA GLU A 38 3.67 10.40 -6.79
C GLU A 38 4.17 9.22 -7.63
N ASP A 39 5.39 9.33 -8.20
CA ASP A 39 6.02 8.26 -8.97
C ASP A 39 6.34 7.03 -8.10
N LEU A 40 6.80 7.27 -6.86
CA LEU A 40 7.09 6.23 -5.89
C LEU A 40 5.83 5.38 -5.62
N VAL A 41 4.72 6.01 -5.22
CA VAL A 41 3.50 5.24 -4.90
C VAL A 41 2.93 4.55 -6.13
N ALA A 42 3.01 5.16 -7.31
CA ALA A 42 2.59 4.57 -8.58
C ALA A 42 3.41 3.32 -8.91
N ARG A 43 4.73 3.41 -8.84
CA ARG A 43 5.66 2.31 -9.07
C ARG A 43 5.43 1.17 -8.09
N LEU A 44 5.31 1.48 -6.78
CA LEU A 44 5.12 0.48 -5.75
C LEU A 44 3.79 -0.26 -5.89
N ALA A 45 2.69 0.43 -6.23
CA ALA A 45 1.40 -0.22 -6.47
C ALA A 45 1.47 -1.24 -7.62
N LEU A 46 2.08 -0.87 -8.75
CA LEU A 46 2.26 -1.77 -9.88
C LEU A 46 3.20 -2.93 -9.54
N THR A 47 4.29 -2.66 -8.84
CA THR A 47 5.27 -3.68 -8.43
C THR A 47 4.63 -4.70 -7.49
N LYS A 48 3.82 -4.26 -6.50
CA LYS A 48 3.05 -5.14 -5.61
C LYS A 48 2.09 -6.03 -6.40
N ALA A 49 1.36 -5.46 -7.35
CA ALA A 49 0.43 -6.23 -8.18
C ALA A 49 1.15 -7.30 -9.04
N LYS A 50 2.26 -6.94 -9.67
CA LYS A 50 3.07 -7.87 -10.47
C LYS A 50 3.71 -8.97 -9.61
N ALA A 51 4.21 -8.63 -8.42
CA ALA A 51 4.80 -9.62 -7.51
C ALA A 51 3.75 -10.63 -7.02
N ALA A 52 2.52 -10.19 -6.74
CA ALA A 52 1.41 -11.09 -6.43
C ALA A 52 1.06 -12.01 -7.62
N ALA A 53 1.11 -11.51 -8.86
CA ALA A 53 0.91 -12.33 -10.06
C ALA A 53 1.95 -13.46 -10.18
N VAL A 54 3.21 -13.18 -9.88
CA VAL A 54 4.28 -14.20 -9.86
C VAL A 54 4.00 -15.28 -8.81
N ILE A 55 3.59 -14.88 -7.61
CA ILE A 55 3.23 -15.83 -6.53
C ILE A 55 2.07 -16.74 -6.96
N LEU A 56 1.04 -16.19 -7.61
CA LEU A 56 -0.10 -16.97 -8.10
C LEU A 56 0.31 -17.94 -9.21
N SER A 57 1.15 -17.53 -10.15
CA SER A 57 1.66 -18.39 -11.21
C SER A 57 2.44 -19.58 -10.63
N ALA A 58 3.32 -19.32 -9.67
CA ALA A 58 4.09 -20.39 -9.01
C ALA A 58 3.19 -21.38 -8.24
N ARG A 59 2.12 -20.88 -7.58
CA ARG A 59 1.12 -21.75 -6.91
C ARG A 59 0.39 -22.65 -7.93
N ALA A 60 -0.04 -22.10 -9.06
CA ALA A 60 -0.73 -22.82 -10.11
C ALA A 60 0.16 -23.93 -10.72
N GLU A 61 1.43 -23.66 -10.96
CA GLU A 61 2.41 -24.63 -11.46
C GLU A 61 2.64 -25.78 -10.46
N ALA A 62 2.77 -25.47 -9.18
CA ALA A 62 2.92 -26.47 -8.13
C ALA A 62 1.70 -27.39 -8.03
N THR A 63 0.49 -26.88 -8.21
CA THR A 63 -0.74 -27.67 -8.19
C THR A 63 -0.91 -28.52 -9.48
N SER A 64 -0.51 -28.00 -10.64
CA SER A 64 -0.60 -28.71 -11.92
C SER A 64 0.36 -29.89 -12.04
N SER A 65 1.43 -29.94 -11.26
CA SER A 65 2.36 -31.08 -11.22
C SER A 65 1.74 -32.34 -10.59
N VAL A 66 0.63 -32.22 -9.88
CA VAL A 66 -0.05 -33.31 -9.16
C VAL A 66 -1.27 -33.85 -9.93
N VAL A 67 -1.80 -33.12 -10.91
CA VAL A 67 -3.01 -33.50 -11.67
C VAL A 67 -2.69 -33.52 -13.17
N ASN A 68 -3.16 -34.56 -13.88
CA ASN A 68 -2.92 -34.78 -15.31
C ASN A 68 -3.16 -33.53 -16.19
N LYS A 69 -2.17 -33.19 -17.00
CA LYS A 69 -1.99 -32.00 -17.85
C LYS A 69 -3.03 -31.73 -18.95
N SER A 70 -4.20 -32.35 -19.02
CA SER A 70 -5.03 -32.25 -20.22
C SER A 70 -6.04 -31.10 -20.27
N THR A 71 -6.24 -30.29 -19.21
CA THR A 71 -7.19 -29.15 -19.23
C THR A 71 -6.78 -28.00 -18.30
N ALA A 72 -5.51 -27.66 -18.22
CA ALA A 72 -5.07 -26.50 -17.44
C ALA A 72 -5.55 -25.21 -18.13
N HIS A 73 -6.76 -24.75 -17.83
CA HIS A 73 -7.13 -23.37 -18.12
C HIS A 73 -6.20 -22.48 -17.30
N LYS A 74 -5.44 -21.63 -17.97
CA LYS A 74 -4.62 -20.61 -17.31
C LYS A 74 -5.58 -19.68 -16.53
N GLU A 75 -5.62 -19.86 -15.23
CA GLU A 75 -6.44 -18.99 -14.37
C GLU A 75 -6.00 -17.53 -14.56
N SER A 76 -6.97 -16.66 -14.75
CA SER A 76 -6.75 -15.23 -14.89
C SER A 76 -7.25 -14.49 -13.66
N TYR A 77 -6.47 -13.53 -13.21
CA TYR A 77 -6.77 -12.74 -12.01
C TYR A 77 -6.78 -11.26 -12.33
N LEU A 78 -7.67 -10.54 -11.64
CA LEU A 78 -7.57 -9.10 -11.45
C LEU A 78 -6.89 -8.87 -10.09
N ILE A 79 -5.77 -8.17 -10.10
CA ILE A 79 -4.95 -7.93 -8.91
C ILE A 79 -4.95 -6.44 -8.61
N VAL A 80 -5.35 -6.09 -7.40
CA VAL A 80 -5.27 -4.73 -6.89
C VAL A 80 -4.00 -4.55 -6.07
N GLY A 81 -3.13 -3.67 -6.56
CA GLY A 81 -1.98 -3.16 -5.82
C GLY A 81 -2.23 -1.72 -5.37
N SER A 82 -1.70 -1.34 -4.23
CA SER A 82 -1.84 0.02 -3.69
C SER A 82 -0.65 0.37 -2.81
N ASP A 83 -0.26 1.64 -2.86
CA ASP A 83 0.68 2.22 -1.93
C ASP A 83 0.23 3.60 -1.47
N GLN A 84 0.75 4.08 -0.32
CA GLN A 84 0.43 5.40 0.20
C GLN A 84 1.63 6.00 0.91
N VAL A 85 1.87 7.27 0.66
CA VAL A 85 2.84 8.08 1.41
C VAL A 85 2.19 9.37 1.89
N ALA A 86 2.67 9.89 3.02
CA ALA A 86 2.35 11.24 3.48
C ALA A 86 3.47 12.19 3.04
N VAL A 87 3.08 13.42 2.64
CA VAL A 87 4.01 14.47 2.23
C VAL A 87 3.75 15.72 3.07
N ILE A 88 4.79 16.25 3.69
CA ILE A 88 4.78 17.52 4.42
C ILE A 88 5.90 18.41 3.87
N ASP A 89 5.59 19.64 3.49
CA ASP A 89 6.55 20.61 2.93
C ASP A 89 7.39 20.01 1.77
N GLY A 90 6.73 19.20 0.90
CA GLY A 90 7.38 18.56 -0.25
C GLY A 90 8.26 17.34 0.09
N LYS A 91 8.30 16.91 1.35
CA LYS A 91 9.10 15.76 1.80
C LYS A 91 8.21 14.58 2.18
N ILE A 92 8.61 13.40 1.75
CA ILE A 92 7.94 12.15 2.14
C ILE A 92 8.19 11.91 3.63
N VAL A 93 7.11 11.60 4.35
CA VAL A 93 7.16 11.17 5.75
C VAL A 93 7.11 9.65 5.78
N THR A 94 8.16 9.04 6.29
CA THR A 94 8.27 7.59 6.45
C THR A 94 7.61 7.12 7.76
N LYS A 95 7.41 5.81 7.90
CA LYS A 95 6.91 5.23 9.16
C LYS A 95 7.83 5.61 10.32
N PRO A 96 7.28 5.99 11.48
CA PRO A 96 8.09 6.45 12.61
C PRO A 96 8.84 5.33 13.34
N HIS A 97 8.33 4.11 13.32
CA HIS A 97 8.86 2.90 13.96
C HIS A 97 9.01 2.97 15.49
N ASN A 98 8.96 4.13 16.09
CA ASN A 98 9.05 4.32 17.54
C ASN A 98 8.38 5.62 18.00
N HIS A 99 8.13 5.71 19.31
CA HIS A 99 7.48 6.83 19.94
C HIS A 99 8.17 8.17 19.66
N SER A 100 9.50 8.24 19.83
CA SER A 100 10.25 9.49 19.68
C SER A 100 10.13 10.08 18.27
N ASN A 101 10.21 9.23 17.25
CA ASN A 101 10.05 9.65 15.86
C ASN A 101 8.59 10.04 15.57
N ALA A 102 7.62 9.28 16.06
CA ALA A 102 6.20 9.59 15.92
C ALA A 102 5.86 10.95 16.55
N PHE A 103 6.40 11.25 17.75
CA PHE A 103 6.25 12.54 18.40
C PHE A 103 6.80 13.68 17.51
N LYS A 104 8.02 13.53 17.00
CA LYS A 104 8.64 14.55 16.13
C LYS A 104 7.83 14.77 14.85
N GLN A 105 7.30 13.69 14.24
CA GLN A 105 6.48 13.80 13.04
C GLN A 105 5.16 14.52 13.31
N LEU A 106 4.44 14.17 14.39
CA LEU A 106 3.20 14.85 14.76
C LEU A 106 3.43 16.31 15.14
N ARG A 107 4.53 16.61 15.86
CA ARG A 107 4.95 17.96 16.15
C ARG A 107 5.22 18.76 14.89
N HIS A 108 5.89 18.15 13.90
CA HIS A 108 6.15 18.77 12.61
C HIS A 108 4.86 18.98 11.80
N ALA A 109 3.90 18.06 11.89
CA ALA A 109 2.62 18.16 11.21
C ALA A 109 1.66 19.18 11.86
N SER A 110 1.86 19.51 13.14
CA SER A 110 1.01 20.43 13.91
C SER A 110 0.83 21.78 13.20
N GLY A 111 -0.42 22.18 12.97
CA GLY A 111 -0.79 23.41 12.27
C GLY A 111 -0.45 23.44 10.78
N ARG A 112 -0.05 22.32 10.19
CA ARG A 112 0.37 22.24 8.79
C ARG A 112 -0.57 21.40 7.94
N ARG A 113 -0.34 21.51 6.64
CA ARG A 113 -0.99 20.70 5.62
C ARG A 113 -0.17 19.46 5.37
N VAL A 114 -0.81 18.28 5.47
CA VAL A 114 -0.25 16.99 5.12
C VAL A 114 -1.02 16.44 3.94
N THR A 115 -0.33 16.10 2.85
CA THR A 115 -0.95 15.49 1.68
C THR A 115 -0.62 14.01 1.65
N PHE A 116 -1.64 13.17 1.66
CA PHE A 116 -1.51 11.74 1.42
C PHE A 116 -1.67 11.48 -0.07
N LEU A 117 -0.70 10.81 -0.66
CA LEU A 117 -0.77 10.31 -2.03
C LEU A 117 -1.05 8.82 -1.98
N THR A 118 -2.22 8.43 -2.47
CA THR A 118 -2.64 7.01 -2.48
C THR A 118 -2.72 6.54 -3.93
N SER A 119 -1.94 5.54 -4.27
CA SER A 119 -2.00 4.90 -5.58
C SER A 119 -2.93 3.69 -5.56
N LEU A 120 -3.58 3.45 -6.69
CA LEU A 120 -4.37 2.26 -6.97
C LEU A 120 -4.01 1.73 -8.35
N CYS A 121 -3.57 0.48 -8.40
CA CYS A 121 -3.26 -0.25 -9.62
C CYS A 121 -4.19 -1.46 -9.74
N LEU A 122 -4.89 -1.59 -10.86
CA LEU A 122 -5.62 -2.79 -11.23
C LEU A 122 -4.85 -3.50 -12.36
N TYR A 123 -4.26 -4.63 -12.07
CA TYR A 123 -3.47 -5.43 -12.99
C TYR A 123 -4.24 -6.67 -13.45
N ASN A 124 -4.29 -6.91 -14.76
CA ASN A 124 -4.92 -8.08 -15.36
C ASN A 124 -3.84 -9.08 -15.79
N THR A 125 -3.82 -10.27 -15.16
CA THR A 125 -2.79 -11.29 -15.45
C THR A 125 -2.97 -11.97 -16.80
N TYR A 126 -4.18 -11.93 -17.39
CA TYR A 126 -4.45 -12.51 -18.70
C TYR A 126 -3.85 -11.68 -19.83
N THR A 127 -4.08 -10.37 -19.79
CA THR A 127 -3.63 -9.44 -20.83
C THR A 127 -2.25 -8.83 -20.54
N GLY A 128 -1.79 -8.87 -19.29
CA GLY A 128 -0.59 -8.15 -18.85
C GLY A 128 -0.78 -6.62 -18.73
N SER A 129 -1.99 -6.12 -19.03
CA SER A 129 -2.31 -4.70 -18.95
C SER A 129 -2.64 -4.27 -17.53
N HIS A 130 -2.55 -2.96 -17.26
CA HIS A 130 -2.94 -2.37 -15.99
C HIS A 130 -3.56 -1.00 -16.17
N GLN A 131 -4.38 -0.62 -15.20
CA GLN A 131 -4.84 0.74 -14.98
C GLN A 131 -4.24 1.22 -13.67
N LEU A 132 -3.77 2.46 -13.64
CA LEU A 132 -3.13 3.03 -12.47
C LEU A 132 -3.57 4.47 -12.29
N THR A 133 -3.88 4.85 -11.05
CA THR A 133 -4.18 6.23 -10.67
C THR A 133 -3.51 6.56 -9.34
N VAL A 134 -3.21 7.83 -9.12
CA VAL A 134 -2.77 8.38 -7.83
C VAL A 134 -3.75 9.45 -7.42
N VAL A 135 -4.27 9.34 -6.20
CA VAL A 135 -5.27 10.27 -5.66
C VAL A 135 -4.66 11.00 -4.47
N PRO A 136 -4.54 12.33 -4.53
CA PRO A 136 -4.11 13.13 -3.40
C PRO A 136 -5.29 13.36 -2.43
N TYR A 137 -5.01 13.28 -1.14
CA TYR A 137 -5.93 13.67 -0.09
C TYR A 137 -5.21 14.57 0.93
N THR A 138 -5.72 15.76 1.16
CA THR A 138 -5.06 16.75 2.02
C THR A 138 -5.79 16.89 3.35
N VAL A 139 -5.02 16.77 4.43
CA VAL A 139 -5.45 16.99 5.81
C VAL A 139 -4.80 18.27 6.33
N ASN A 140 -5.59 19.16 6.91
CA ASN A 140 -5.08 20.32 7.62
C ASN A 140 -5.07 20.00 9.12
N PHE A 141 -3.89 19.83 9.68
CA PHE A 141 -3.74 19.57 11.10
C PHE A 141 -4.03 20.86 11.90
N LEU A 142 -4.79 20.71 12.96
CA LEU A 142 -4.91 21.77 13.95
C LEU A 142 -3.58 21.93 14.71
N PRO A 143 -3.31 23.10 15.30
CA PRO A 143 -2.20 23.25 16.23
C PRO A 143 -2.34 22.25 17.39
N LEU A 144 -1.31 21.43 17.60
CA LEU A 144 -1.26 20.41 18.63
C LEU A 144 -0.29 20.82 19.73
N THR A 145 -0.68 20.63 20.98
CA THR A 145 0.22 20.75 22.11
C THR A 145 1.00 19.44 22.31
N ASP A 146 2.14 19.51 23.00
CA ASP A 146 2.94 18.31 23.30
C ASP A 146 2.15 17.30 24.12
N ALA A 147 1.33 17.77 25.07
CA ALA A 147 0.48 16.90 25.87
C ALA A 147 -0.57 16.15 25.03
N GLN A 148 -1.14 16.80 24.01
CA GLN A 148 -2.09 16.14 23.09
C GLN A 148 -1.38 15.06 22.25
N ILE A 149 -0.18 15.36 21.76
CA ILE A 149 0.62 14.40 20.99
C ILE A 149 0.98 13.19 21.85
N GLU A 150 1.49 13.42 23.07
CA GLU A 150 1.83 12.35 24.01
C GLU A 150 0.62 11.46 24.35
N ASN A 151 -0.51 12.07 24.69
CA ASN A 151 -1.72 11.33 25.01
C ASN A 151 -2.19 10.46 23.84
N TYR A 152 -2.11 10.97 22.60
CA TYR A 152 -2.45 10.22 21.41
C TYR A 152 -1.50 9.03 21.21
N LEU A 153 -0.19 9.27 21.31
CA LEU A 153 0.82 8.23 21.11
C LEU A 153 0.78 7.13 22.17
N MET A 154 0.48 7.49 23.42
CA MET A 154 0.30 6.51 24.49
C MET A 154 -0.93 5.61 24.25
N LYS A 155 -1.99 6.17 23.68
CA LYS A 155 -3.24 5.45 23.46
C LYS A 155 -3.21 4.58 22.20
N GLU A 156 -2.77 5.13 21.08
CA GLU A 156 -2.92 4.51 19.76
C GLU A 156 -1.65 3.75 19.31
N GLN A 157 -0.46 4.13 19.80
CA GLN A 157 0.84 3.54 19.45
C GLN A 157 1.05 3.32 17.92
N PRO A 158 0.81 4.32 17.07
CA PRO A 158 0.79 4.19 15.61
C PRO A 158 2.20 4.24 15.03
N TYR A 159 3.00 3.20 15.27
CA TYR A 159 4.43 3.21 14.90
C TYR A 159 4.74 2.48 13.60
N ASP A 160 3.78 1.72 13.06
CA ASP A 160 3.90 0.90 11.84
C ASP A 160 3.34 1.58 10.57
#